data_e9ed1ef01af1bc0a650a21c58063d184
#
_entry.id   e9ed1ef01af1bc0a650a21c58063d184
#
_cell.length_a   1.000
_cell.length_b   1.000
_cell.length_c   1.000
_cell.angle_alpha   90.00
_cell.angle_beta   90.00
_cell.angle_gamma   90.00
#
_symmetry.space_group_name_H-M   'P 1'
#
loop_
_entity.id
_entity.type
_entity.pdbx_description
1 polymer ?
#
loop_
_entity_poly.entity_id
_entity_poly.type
_entity_poly.pdbx_seq_one_letter_code
_entity_poly.pdbx_strand_id
1 'polypeptide(L)'
;MKITSFNPLIVTKDAESAIALFEELGFARRHMKTGINDKDITSVRMRYENEDGKVFHVDVAQAHVEKDIATIRMNIRDFDETYQMLQEKGFVNAQGDRITRTSSSESTMMISPSGFTINITEHIRDHE
;
A
#
# COMPACT_ATOMS: atom_id res chain seq x y z
N MET A 1 -18.28 1.34 -4.01
CA MET A 1 -16.84 1.41 -3.77
C MET A 1 -16.33 2.80 -4.10
N LYS A 2 -15.42 3.30 -3.29
CA LYS A 2 -14.84 4.62 -3.52
C LYS A 2 -13.33 4.53 -3.34
N ILE A 3 -12.58 4.97 -4.35
CA ILE A 3 -11.13 5.03 -4.27
C ILE A 3 -10.73 6.35 -3.63
N THR A 4 -9.92 6.28 -2.58
CA THR A 4 -9.50 7.48 -1.86
C THR A 4 -8.03 7.80 -2.09
N SER A 5 -7.21 6.85 -2.54
CA SER A 5 -5.86 7.12 -3.02
C SER A 5 -5.43 6.00 -3.95
N PHE A 6 -4.45 6.31 -4.80
CA PHE A 6 -4.01 5.37 -5.83
C PHE A 6 -2.59 5.78 -6.20
N ASN A 7 -1.61 4.99 -5.79
CA ASN A 7 -0.21 5.37 -6.00
C ASN A 7 0.70 4.14 -5.93
N PRO A 8 1.94 4.27 -6.39
CA PRO A 8 2.90 3.17 -6.26
C PRO A 8 3.15 2.81 -4.82
N LEU A 9 3.37 1.52 -4.60
CA LEU A 9 3.80 0.98 -3.31
C LEU A 9 5.02 0.11 -3.54
N ILE A 10 6.08 0.37 -2.80
CA ILE A 10 7.29 -0.45 -2.81
C ILE A 10 7.31 -1.25 -1.52
N VAL A 11 7.32 -2.58 -1.64
CA VAL A 11 7.44 -3.49 -0.50
C VAL A 11 8.86 -4.02 -0.52
N THR A 12 9.60 -3.80 0.56
CA THR A 12 11.03 -4.10 0.57
C THR A 12 11.46 -4.55 1.97
N LYS A 13 12.54 -5.30 2.02
CA LYS A 13 13.13 -5.66 3.31
C LYS A 13 14.04 -4.57 3.85
N ASP A 14 14.30 -3.53 3.06
CA ASP A 14 15.18 -2.42 3.46
C ASP A 14 14.49 -1.10 3.13
N ALA A 15 13.51 -0.76 3.94
CA ALA A 15 12.72 0.44 3.70
C ALA A 15 13.57 1.71 3.80
N GLU A 16 14.57 1.73 4.69
CA GLU A 16 15.36 2.95 4.85
C GLU A 16 16.13 3.31 3.58
N SER A 17 16.65 2.31 2.87
CA SER A 17 17.34 2.59 1.61
C SER A 17 16.36 3.12 0.55
N ALA A 18 15.17 2.55 0.47
CA ALA A 18 14.18 3.03 -0.48
C ALA A 18 13.73 4.44 -0.15
N ILE A 19 13.50 4.71 1.14
CA ILE A 19 13.09 6.04 1.58
C ILE A 19 14.19 7.06 1.25
N ALA A 20 15.46 6.70 1.50
CA ALA A 20 16.56 7.60 1.20
C ALA A 20 16.61 7.95 -0.28
N LEU A 21 16.37 6.97 -1.14
CA LEU A 21 16.32 7.21 -2.58
C LEU A 21 15.24 8.23 -2.93
N PHE A 22 14.03 8.03 -2.41
CA PHE A 22 12.93 8.94 -2.73
C PHE A 22 13.15 10.32 -2.13
N GLU A 23 13.82 10.41 -0.97
CA GLU A 23 14.16 11.71 -0.42
C GLU A 23 15.14 12.45 -1.33
N GLU A 24 16.09 11.74 -1.92
CA GLU A 24 17.01 12.36 -2.87
C GLU A 24 16.30 12.85 -4.12
N LEU A 25 15.21 12.20 -4.50
CA LEU A 25 14.40 12.63 -5.64
C LEU A 25 13.51 13.82 -5.31
N GLY A 26 13.42 14.18 -4.03
CA GLY A 26 12.64 15.33 -3.62
C GLY A 26 11.37 15.02 -2.86
N PHE A 27 11.11 13.75 -2.57
CA PHE A 27 9.94 13.37 -1.78
C PHE A 27 10.20 13.63 -0.31
N ALA A 28 9.16 13.95 0.43
CA ALA A 28 9.24 14.14 1.88
C ALA A 28 8.30 13.17 2.56
N ARG A 29 8.69 12.72 3.74
CA ARG A 29 7.84 11.82 4.53
C ARG A 29 6.62 12.59 5.03
N ARG A 30 5.44 12.04 4.79
CA ARG A 30 4.20 12.70 5.19
C ARG A 30 3.49 11.94 6.30
N HIS A 31 3.54 10.62 6.26
CA HIS A 31 2.79 9.81 7.19
C HIS A 31 3.54 8.51 7.37
N MET A 32 3.73 8.10 8.62
CA MET A 32 4.48 6.90 8.93
C MET A 32 3.74 6.08 9.98
N LYS A 33 3.66 4.78 9.74
CA LYS A 33 3.13 3.82 10.70
C LYS A 33 4.20 2.79 11.00
N THR A 34 4.42 2.53 12.30
CA THR A 34 5.40 1.54 12.74
C THR A 34 4.77 0.66 13.79
N GLY A 35 5.26 -0.56 13.91
CA GLY A 35 4.88 -1.45 14.98
C GLY A 35 3.45 -1.93 14.93
N ILE A 36 2.83 -1.97 13.76
CA ILE A 36 1.45 -2.39 13.62
C ILE A 36 1.40 -3.91 13.73
N ASN A 37 0.86 -4.41 14.84
CA ASN A 37 0.72 -5.84 15.13
C ASN A 37 2.03 -6.60 15.10
N ASP A 38 2.96 -6.16 14.31
CA ASP A 38 4.28 -6.75 14.16
C ASP A 38 5.25 -5.59 14.24
N LYS A 39 6.18 -5.69 15.15
CA LYS A 39 7.11 -4.62 15.44
C LYS A 39 8.00 -4.26 14.27
N ASP A 40 8.15 -5.17 13.32
CA ASP A 40 9.04 -4.97 12.20
C ASP A 40 8.39 -4.29 11.02
N ILE A 41 7.09 -4.08 11.07
CA ILE A 41 6.38 -3.48 9.93
C ILE A 41 6.44 -1.96 10.04
N THR A 42 6.91 -1.34 8.99
CA THR A 42 6.96 0.11 8.85
C THR A 42 6.35 0.48 7.52
N SER A 43 5.47 1.45 7.52
CA SER A 43 4.85 1.93 6.28
C SER A 43 4.93 3.45 6.27
N VAL A 44 5.48 4.00 5.21
CA VAL A 44 5.71 5.44 5.08
C VAL A 44 5.07 5.93 3.80
N ARG A 45 4.29 6.99 3.89
CA ARG A 45 3.80 7.69 2.70
C ARG A 45 4.72 8.87 2.43
N MET A 46 5.18 9.01 1.20
CA MET A 46 6.06 10.07 0.79
C MET A 46 5.38 10.93 -0.26
N ARG A 47 5.66 12.22 -0.24
CA ARG A 47 4.98 13.20 -1.06
C ARG A 47 5.98 14.11 -1.76
N TYR A 48 5.74 14.36 -3.03
CA TYR A 48 6.53 15.30 -3.82
C TYR A 48 5.57 16.28 -4.49
N GLU A 49 5.89 17.58 -4.41
CA GLU A 49 5.11 18.58 -5.11
C GLU A 49 6.06 19.30 -6.06
N ASN A 50 5.70 19.31 -7.37
CA ASN A 50 6.58 19.94 -8.34
C ASN A 50 6.28 21.44 -8.47
N GLU A 51 7.02 22.09 -9.39
CA GLU A 51 6.92 23.54 -9.57
C GLU A 51 5.55 24.00 -10.02
N ASP A 52 4.82 23.11 -10.69
CA ASP A 52 3.49 23.43 -11.19
C ASP A 52 2.40 23.15 -10.17
N GLY A 53 2.78 22.73 -8.96
CA GLY A 53 1.82 22.39 -7.93
C GLY A 53 1.24 20.99 -8.04
N LYS A 54 1.78 20.16 -8.92
CA LYS A 54 1.31 18.77 -9.03
C LYS A 54 1.94 17.92 -7.94
N VAL A 55 1.14 17.05 -7.38
CA VAL A 55 1.53 16.25 -6.23
C VAL A 55 1.56 14.78 -6.60
N PHE A 56 2.64 14.12 -6.19
CA PHE A 56 2.82 12.68 -6.40
C PHE A 56 3.10 12.01 -5.07
N HIS A 57 2.64 10.77 -4.93
CA HIS A 57 2.88 9.99 -3.72
C HIS A 57 3.51 8.67 -4.08
N VAL A 58 4.33 8.16 -3.17
CA VAL A 58 4.81 6.78 -3.20
C VAL A 58 4.78 6.28 -1.77
N ASP A 59 4.34 5.04 -1.60
CA ASP A 59 4.34 4.40 -0.28
C ASP A 59 5.48 3.39 -0.24
N VAL A 60 6.14 3.30 0.91
CA VAL A 60 7.21 2.33 1.13
C VAL A 60 6.84 1.53 2.37
N ALA A 61 6.82 0.21 2.23
CA ALA A 61 6.48 -0.67 3.35
C ALA A 61 7.61 -1.67 3.55
N GLN A 62 8.03 -1.84 4.80
CA GLN A 62 9.02 -2.84 5.13
C GLN A 62 8.33 -4.16 5.45
N ALA A 63 8.82 -5.22 4.86
CA ALA A 63 8.28 -6.56 5.09
C ALA A 63 9.36 -7.59 4.83
N HIS A 64 9.12 -8.80 5.31
CA HIS A 64 10.04 -9.91 5.09
C HIS A 64 9.80 -10.48 3.71
N VAL A 65 10.47 -9.89 2.71
CA VAL A 65 10.38 -10.37 1.33
C VAL A 65 11.79 -10.65 0.84
N GLU A 66 11.93 -11.66 -0.01
CA GLU A 66 13.24 -11.97 -0.58
C GLU A 66 13.65 -10.96 -1.63
N LYS A 67 12.67 -10.41 -2.32
CA LYS A 67 12.89 -9.53 -3.44
C LYS A 67 11.89 -8.40 -3.35
N ASP A 68 12.32 -7.19 -3.69
CA ASP A 68 11.43 -6.04 -3.65
C ASP A 68 10.25 -6.24 -4.58
N ILE A 69 9.10 -5.77 -4.15
CA ILE A 69 7.88 -5.82 -4.94
C ILE A 69 7.42 -4.39 -5.20
N ALA A 70 7.23 -4.07 -6.47
CA ALA A 70 6.62 -2.80 -6.85
C ALA A 70 5.19 -3.08 -7.24
N THR A 71 4.26 -2.44 -6.56
CA THR A 71 2.85 -2.68 -6.78
C THR A 71 2.09 -1.37 -6.70
N ILE A 72 0.78 -1.45 -6.81
CA ILE A 72 -0.09 -0.28 -6.70
C ILE A 72 -0.79 -0.33 -5.35
N ARG A 73 -0.75 0.76 -4.60
CA ARG A 73 -1.56 0.90 -3.39
C ARG A 73 -2.86 1.58 -3.77
N MET A 74 -3.96 0.93 -3.50
CA MET A 74 -5.27 1.51 -3.73
C MET A 74 -6.02 1.53 -2.41
N ASN A 75 -6.21 2.70 -1.85
CA ASN A 75 -7.02 2.85 -0.65
C ASN A 75 -8.48 3.03 -1.09
N ILE A 76 -9.36 2.30 -0.45
CA ILE A 76 -10.77 2.28 -0.87
C ILE A 76 -11.67 2.32 0.35
N ARG A 77 -12.92 2.62 0.11
CA ARG A 77 -13.99 2.38 1.04
C ARG A 77 -14.74 1.14 0.60
N ASP A 78 -15.26 0.39 1.57
CA ASP A 78 -15.98 -0.85 1.31
C ASP A 78 -15.02 -1.93 0.80
N PHE A 79 -14.19 -2.41 1.71
CA PHE A 79 -13.20 -3.43 1.41
C PHE A 79 -13.84 -4.70 0.84
N ASP A 80 -14.94 -5.16 1.45
CA ASP A 80 -15.55 -6.41 1.03
C ASP A 80 -16.08 -6.34 -0.40
N GLU A 81 -16.70 -5.23 -0.75
CA GLU A 81 -17.19 -5.05 -2.11
C GLU A 81 -16.05 -5.06 -3.12
N THR A 82 -14.97 -4.34 -2.80
CA THR A 82 -13.81 -4.28 -3.68
C THR A 82 -13.15 -5.65 -3.83
N TYR A 83 -13.00 -6.35 -2.73
CA TYR A 83 -12.39 -7.67 -2.73
C TYR A 83 -13.19 -8.64 -3.60
N GLN A 84 -14.50 -8.65 -3.42
CA GLN A 84 -15.36 -9.52 -4.18
C GLN A 84 -15.34 -9.17 -5.67
N MET A 85 -15.37 -7.89 -5.98
CA MET A 85 -15.36 -7.46 -7.38
C MET A 85 -14.07 -7.91 -8.06
N LEU A 86 -12.94 -7.78 -7.39
CA LEU A 86 -11.66 -8.21 -7.95
C LEU A 86 -11.63 -9.73 -8.14
N GLN A 87 -12.19 -10.49 -7.19
CA GLN A 87 -12.26 -11.93 -7.36
C GLN A 87 -13.10 -12.31 -8.57
N GLU A 88 -14.18 -11.60 -8.81
CA GLU A 88 -15.02 -11.84 -9.98
C GLU A 88 -14.30 -11.54 -11.28
N LYS A 89 -13.30 -10.66 -11.23
CA LYS A 89 -12.47 -10.35 -12.41
C LYS A 89 -11.31 -11.32 -12.57
N GLY A 90 -11.20 -12.31 -11.69
CA GLY A 90 -10.14 -13.31 -11.79
C GLY A 90 -8.92 -13.04 -10.94
N PHE A 91 -8.93 -11.98 -10.13
CA PHE A 91 -7.83 -11.74 -9.20
C PHE A 91 -7.87 -12.76 -8.08
N VAL A 92 -6.70 -13.12 -7.57
CA VAL A 92 -6.58 -13.99 -6.42
C VAL A 92 -5.81 -13.26 -5.32
N ASN A 93 -6.12 -13.60 -4.08
CA ASN A 93 -5.43 -13.02 -2.94
C ASN A 93 -4.06 -13.68 -2.79
N ALA A 94 -3.00 -12.88 -2.74
CA ALA A 94 -1.63 -13.39 -2.63
C ALA A 94 -1.41 -14.18 -1.34
N GLN A 95 -2.25 -13.98 -0.34
CA GLN A 95 -2.14 -14.66 0.96
C GLN A 95 -3.15 -15.79 1.12
N GLY A 96 -3.72 -16.27 0.01
CA GLY A 96 -4.77 -17.29 0.04
C GLY A 96 -6.11 -16.64 0.35
N ASP A 97 -6.61 -16.83 1.56
CA ASP A 97 -7.84 -16.15 1.98
C ASP A 97 -7.61 -15.28 3.20
N ARG A 98 -6.35 -15.02 3.51
CA ARG A 98 -6.02 -14.22 4.69
C ARG A 98 -6.05 -12.74 4.37
N ILE A 99 -6.62 -11.97 5.27
CA ILE A 99 -6.66 -10.51 5.19
C ILE A 99 -5.83 -9.96 6.33
N THR A 100 -4.94 -9.03 6.04
CA THR A 100 -4.15 -8.39 7.07
C THR A 100 -5.02 -7.34 7.75
N ARG A 101 -5.24 -7.52 9.06
CA ARG A 101 -6.07 -6.61 9.83
C ARG A 101 -5.28 -6.00 10.95
N THR A 102 -5.43 -4.69 11.11
CA THR A 102 -4.89 -3.97 12.24
C THR A 102 -6.04 -3.35 12.99
N SER A 103 -5.74 -2.60 14.05
CA SER A 103 -6.80 -1.90 14.79
C SER A 103 -7.46 -0.82 13.92
N SER A 104 -6.84 -0.42 12.84
CA SER A 104 -7.33 0.72 12.04
C SER A 104 -7.45 0.44 10.56
N SER A 105 -7.17 -0.79 10.10
CA SER A 105 -7.22 -1.03 8.66
C SER A 105 -7.40 -2.51 8.33
N GLU A 106 -7.82 -2.75 7.10
CA GLU A 106 -7.82 -4.06 6.47
C GLU A 106 -7.09 -3.94 5.15
N SER A 107 -6.27 -4.92 4.81
CA SER A 107 -5.54 -4.88 3.54
C SER A 107 -5.15 -6.27 3.07
N THR A 108 -4.97 -6.39 1.78
CA THR A 108 -4.35 -7.57 1.19
C THR A 108 -3.83 -7.23 -0.20
N MET A 109 -2.94 -8.06 -0.71
CA MET A 109 -2.43 -7.90 -2.06
C MET A 109 -3.14 -8.87 -2.98
N MET A 110 -3.71 -8.33 -4.07
CA MET A 110 -4.41 -9.11 -5.06
C MET A 110 -3.57 -9.26 -6.31
N ILE A 111 -3.57 -10.45 -6.88
CA ILE A 111 -2.79 -10.76 -8.09
C ILE A 111 -3.77 -10.91 -9.25
N SER A 112 -3.52 -10.16 -10.32
CA SER A 112 -4.39 -10.22 -11.50
C SER A 112 -4.19 -11.52 -12.27
N PRO A 113 -5.11 -11.86 -13.18
CA PRO A 113 -4.92 -13.05 -14.02
C PRO A 113 -3.63 -13.01 -14.83
N SER A 114 -3.13 -11.82 -15.19
CA SER A 114 -1.89 -11.70 -15.96
C SER A 114 -0.65 -11.50 -15.08
N GLY A 115 -0.83 -11.33 -13.76
CA GLY A 115 0.29 -11.33 -12.83
C GLY A 115 0.63 -10.02 -12.16
N PHE A 116 0.07 -8.89 -12.59
CA PHE A 116 0.35 -7.66 -11.84
C PHE A 116 -0.43 -7.64 -10.54
N THR A 117 -0.01 -6.80 -9.62
CA THR A 117 -0.60 -6.80 -8.27
C THR A 117 -1.19 -5.45 -7.91
N ILE A 118 -2.19 -5.49 -7.07
CA ILE A 118 -2.79 -4.30 -6.46
C ILE A 118 -2.95 -4.59 -4.96
N ASN A 119 -2.42 -3.71 -4.14
CA ASN A 119 -2.66 -3.78 -2.70
C ASN A 119 -3.90 -2.95 -2.41
N ILE A 120 -4.95 -3.60 -1.90
CA ILE A 120 -6.17 -2.88 -1.52
C ILE A 120 -6.16 -2.69 0.00
N THR A 121 -6.48 -1.48 0.42
CA THR A 121 -6.43 -1.11 1.84
C THR A 121 -7.63 -0.23 2.17
N GLU A 122 -8.27 -0.53 3.29
CA GLU A 122 -9.31 0.33 3.83
C GLU A 122 -8.91 0.76 5.23
N HIS A 123 -8.89 2.06 5.49
CA HIS A 123 -8.60 2.62 6.81
C HIS A 123 -9.91 2.80 7.55
N ILE A 124 -10.16 1.92 8.49
CA ILE A 124 -11.46 1.84 9.16
C ILE A 124 -11.68 3.02 10.10
N ARG A 125 -10.62 3.45 10.77
CA ARG A 125 -10.76 4.52 11.75
C ARG A 125 -11.15 5.87 11.15
N ASP A 126 -10.87 6.05 9.87
CA ASP A 126 -11.21 7.30 9.22
C ASP A 126 -12.72 7.47 9.03
N HIS A 127 -13.49 6.43 9.33
CA HIS A 127 -14.93 6.45 9.16
C HIS A 127 -15.65 6.86 10.45
N GLU A 128 -14.94 7.00 11.53
CA GLU A 128 -15.56 7.30 12.82
C GLU A 128 -15.77 8.78 13.07
#